data_201d4d2112c51da97f0aad79708a4fb0
#
_entry.id   201d4d2112c51da97f0aad79708a4fb0
#
_cell.length_a   1.000
_cell.length_b   1.000
_cell.length_c   1.000
_cell.angle_alpha   90.00
_cell.angle_beta   90.00
_cell.angle_gamma   90.00
#
_symmetry.space_group_name_H-M   'P 1'
#
loop_
_entity.id
_entity.type
_entity.pdbx_description
1 polymer ?
#
loop_
_entity_poly.entity_id
_entity_poly.type
_entity_poly.pdbx_seq_one_letter_code
_entity_poly.pdbx_strand_id
1 'polypeptide(L)'
;MSEENERGPVVYAALGDSTGAGVGAGKGGGYVARLFERVERARPGSRLVNLCVSGATTGDVLRSQVGRVGAAGASLVTVGIGINDLTRQLPSEQFARNFEEIITRVRAQTGAPVVVSNLPDISHAPAVPAFLRDEMRRRLLVYNERVAEAAARHRLFLADSFSKSAAVIPSHPEFFSPDGFHPSDEGYEFWAFEMWPVVKRALGVE
;
A
#
# COMPACT_ATOMS: atom_id res chain seq x y z
N MET A 1 -16.13 30.60 0.38
CA MET A 1 -14.82 30.01 0.75
C MET A 1 -15.18 28.93 1.74
N SER A 2 -15.17 27.66 1.31
CA SER A 2 -15.61 26.52 2.11
C SER A 2 -14.56 26.20 3.19
N GLU A 3 -15.00 25.72 4.34
CA GLU A 3 -14.17 25.25 5.49
C GLU A 3 -13.13 24.15 5.12
N GLU A 4 -13.18 23.65 3.88
CA GLU A 4 -12.26 22.65 3.33
C GLU A 4 -10.80 23.10 3.20
N ASN A 5 -10.54 24.39 3.18
CA ASN A 5 -9.20 24.92 2.94
C ASN A 5 -8.40 25.23 4.22
N GLU A 6 -8.95 24.92 5.41
CA GLU A 6 -8.33 25.26 6.70
C GLU A 6 -7.36 24.20 7.25
N ARG A 7 -7.29 23.02 6.65
CA ARG A 7 -6.35 21.97 7.09
C ARG A 7 -5.02 22.13 6.35
N GLY A 8 -3.97 22.44 7.10
CA GLY A 8 -2.62 22.69 6.61
C GLY A 8 -1.98 21.52 5.83
N PRO A 9 -0.72 21.68 5.39
CA PRO A 9 0.02 20.68 4.64
C PRO A 9 0.17 19.36 5.42
N VAL A 10 0.32 18.28 4.68
CA VAL A 10 0.42 16.91 5.20
C VAL A 10 1.85 16.41 5.13
N VAL A 11 2.33 15.77 6.16
CA VAL A 11 3.52 14.92 6.10
C VAL A 11 3.05 13.49 5.86
N TYR A 12 3.15 13.05 4.62
CA TYR A 12 2.76 11.71 4.20
C TYR A 12 3.93 10.74 4.35
N ALA A 13 3.85 9.80 5.28
CA ALA A 13 4.79 8.70 5.45
C ALA A 13 4.24 7.42 4.82
N ALA A 14 5.01 6.76 3.96
CA ALA A 14 4.63 5.50 3.33
C ALA A 14 5.58 4.38 3.75
N LEU A 15 5.01 3.27 4.24
CA LEU A 15 5.70 2.04 4.58
C LEU A 15 5.32 0.95 3.58
N GLY A 16 6.31 0.17 3.15
CA GLY A 16 6.02 -0.88 2.17
C GLY A 16 7.26 -1.45 1.50
N ASP A 17 7.02 -1.99 0.33
CA ASP A 17 8.00 -2.74 -0.46
C ASP A 17 8.36 -2.07 -1.80
N SER A 18 8.70 -2.90 -2.80
CA SER A 18 9.07 -2.48 -4.15
C SER A 18 7.99 -1.65 -4.85
N THR A 19 6.71 -1.92 -4.58
CA THR A 19 5.61 -1.22 -5.23
C THR A 19 5.47 0.22 -4.75
N GLY A 20 5.70 0.46 -3.47
CA GLY A 20 5.77 1.82 -2.91
C GLY A 20 7.07 2.54 -3.29
N ALA A 21 8.18 1.79 -3.45
CA ALA A 21 9.46 2.32 -3.94
C ALA A 21 9.42 2.66 -5.44
N GLY A 22 8.52 2.03 -6.22
CA GLY A 22 8.32 2.32 -7.64
C GLY A 22 9.11 1.42 -8.59
N VAL A 23 9.41 0.18 -8.19
CA VAL A 23 10.03 -0.80 -9.10
C VAL A 23 9.07 -1.12 -10.24
N GLY A 24 9.59 -1.13 -11.47
CA GLY A 24 8.78 -1.33 -12.68
C GLY A 24 8.21 -0.04 -13.28
N ALA A 25 8.15 1.06 -12.51
CA ALA A 25 7.74 2.35 -13.04
C ALA A 25 8.85 2.97 -13.91
N GLY A 26 8.43 3.64 -14.96
CA GLY A 26 9.30 4.51 -15.76
C GLY A 26 9.35 5.92 -15.14
N LYS A 27 8.50 6.81 -15.64
CA LYS A 27 8.36 8.17 -15.13
C LYS A 27 7.16 8.26 -14.17
N GLY A 28 7.31 8.89 -13.03
CA GLY A 28 6.19 9.11 -12.08
C GLY A 28 6.25 8.23 -10.83
N GLY A 29 7.16 7.26 -10.77
CA GLY A 29 7.36 6.42 -9.59
C GLY A 29 6.21 5.44 -9.32
N GLY A 30 6.25 4.76 -8.16
CA GLY A 30 5.24 3.83 -7.72
C GLY A 30 3.95 4.50 -7.27
N TYR A 31 3.01 3.67 -6.77
CA TYR A 31 1.70 4.18 -6.31
C TYR A 31 1.82 5.26 -5.22
N VAL A 32 2.86 5.20 -4.37
CA VAL A 32 3.10 6.18 -3.30
C VAL A 32 3.39 7.57 -3.87
N ALA A 33 4.24 7.67 -4.89
CA ALA A 33 4.55 8.96 -5.53
C ALA A 33 3.29 9.56 -6.19
N ARG A 34 2.52 8.73 -6.89
CA ARG A 34 1.28 9.14 -7.56
C ARG A 34 0.16 9.52 -6.57
N LEU A 35 0.07 8.85 -5.43
CA LEU A 35 -0.80 9.28 -4.33
C LEU A 35 -0.33 10.61 -3.74
N PHE A 36 0.98 10.79 -3.59
CA PHE A 36 1.51 12.05 -3.08
C PHE A 36 1.20 13.24 -3.98
N GLU A 37 1.25 13.08 -5.31
CA GLU A 37 0.82 14.13 -6.23
C GLU A 37 -0.65 14.54 -6.02
N ARG A 38 -1.52 13.61 -5.65
CA ARG A 38 -2.92 13.89 -5.32
C ARG A 38 -3.05 14.57 -3.96
N VAL A 39 -2.27 14.10 -2.97
CA VAL A 39 -2.19 14.74 -1.65
C VAL A 39 -1.70 16.17 -1.77
N GLU A 40 -0.63 16.41 -2.52
CA GLU A 40 -0.06 17.75 -2.74
C GLU A 40 -1.05 18.70 -3.42
N ARG A 41 -1.82 18.19 -4.41
CA ARG A 41 -2.89 18.99 -5.03
C ARG A 41 -4.02 19.33 -4.06
N ALA A 42 -4.39 18.40 -3.17
CA ALA A 42 -5.44 18.61 -2.18
C ALA A 42 -4.99 19.41 -0.96
N ARG A 43 -3.70 19.36 -0.64
CA ARG A 43 -3.05 20.00 0.52
C ARG A 43 -1.68 20.56 0.10
N PRO A 44 -1.64 21.74 -0.54
CA PRO A 44 -0.39 22.35 -1.02
C PRO A 44 0.63 22.56 0.11
N GLY A 45 1.91 22.35 -0.21
CA GLY A 45 3.02 22.41 0.75
C GLY A 45 3.22 21.10 1.53
N SER A 46 2.51 20.03 1.16
CA SER A 46 2.69 18.71 1.76
C SER A 46 4.06 18.12 1.45
N ARG A 47 4.47 17.11 2.23
CA ARG A 47 5.79 16.49 2.11
C ARG A 47 5.66 14.97 2.14
N LEU A 48 6.35 14.30 1.21
CA LEU A 48 6.45 12.83 1.19
C LEU A 48 7.68 12.35 1.96
N VAL A 49 7.48 11.34 2.79
CA VAL A 49 8.53 10.52 3.42
C VAL A 49 8.31 9.08 3.00
N ASN A 50 8.85 8.70 1.85
CA ASN A 50 8.74 7.33 1.35
C ASN A 50 9.79 6.45 2.04
N LEU A 51 9.32 5.53 2.89
CA LEU A 51 10.15 4.58 3.64
C LEU A 51 10.17 3.19 2.99
N CYS A 52 9.46 3.00 1.87
CA CYS A 52 9.36 1.74 1.17
C CYS A 52 10.72 1.26 0.66
N VAL A 53 10.97 -0.04 0.80
CA VAL A 53 12.22 -0.68 0.36
C VAL A 53 11.90 -1.88 -0.51
N SER A 54 12.52 -1.94 -1.70
CA SER A 54 12.34 -3.07 -2.62
C SER A 54 12.67 -4.40 -1.94
N GLY A 55 11.80 -5.40 -2.12
CA GLY A 55 11.96 -6.73 -1.54
C GLY A 55 11.62 -6.83 -0.05
N ALA A 56 11.18 -5.75 0.61
CA ALA A 56 10.85 -5.79 2.03
C ALA A 56 9.70 -6.74 2.34
N THR A 57 9.85 -7.51 3.40
CA THR A 57 8.80 -8.27 4.09
C THR A 57 8.25 -7.46 5.26
N THR A 58 7.17 -7.95 5.89
CA THR A 58 6.66 -7.35 7.14
C THR A 58 7.73 -7.30 8.24
N GLY A 59 8.62 -8.32 8.31
CA GLY A 59 9.76 -8.31 9.22
C GLY A 59 10.76 -7.20 8.93
N ASP A 60 10.99 -6.87 7.66
CA ASP A 60 11.89 -5.77 7.26
C ASP A 60 11.28 -4.41 7.59
N VAL A 61 9.96 -4.23 7.39
CA VAL A 61 9.24 -3.02 7.78
C VAL A 61 9.39 -2.77 9.29
N LEU A 62 9.22 -3.80 10.10
CA LEU A 62 9.41 -3.71 11.56
C LEU A 62 10.83 -3.29 11.95
N ARG A 63 11.84 -3.79 11.26
CA ARG A 63 13.24 -3.52 11.57
C ARG A 63 13.72 -2.14 11.15
N SER A 64 13.25 -1.64 9.99
CA SER A 64 13.89 -0.49 9.34
C SER A 64 12.99 0.68 8.99
N GLN A 65 11.66 0.50 8.95
CA GLN A 65 10.74 1.55 8.50
C GLN A 65 9.92 2.13 9.65
N VAL A 66 9.29 1.28 10.47
CA VAL A 66 8.35 1.72 11.50
C VAL A 66 8.96 2.77 12.43
N GLY A 67 10.19 2.56 12.92
CA GLY A 67 10.86 3.48 13.85
C GLY A 67 11.08 4.91 13.32
N ARG A 68 10.86 5.12 12.02
CA ARG A 68 11.09 6.43 11.36
C ARG A 68 9.82 7.27 11.23
N VAL A 69 8.64 6.70 11.51
CA VAL A 69 7.34 7.38 11.34
C VAL A 69 7.20 8.58 12.27
N GLY A 70 7.53 8.39 13.56
CA GLY A 70 7.46 9.47 14.56
C GLY A 70 8.44 10.60 14.26
N ALA A 71 9.70 10.26 13.94
CA ALA A 71 10.72 11.24 13.58
C ALA A 71 10.39 12.03 12.29
N ALA A 72 9.60 11.43 11.40
CA ALA A 72 9.09 12.12 10.20
C ALA A 72 8.05 13.19 10.53
N GLY A 73 7.39 13.14 11.68
CA GLY A 73 6.26 13.98 12.02
C GLY A 73 5.02 13.66 11.16
N ALA A 74 4.80 12.39 10.87
CA ALA A 74 3.76 11.95 9.96
C ALA A 74 2.35 12.36 10.41
N SER A 75 1.58 12.97 9.51
CA SER A 75 0.17 13.31 9.66
C SER A 75 -0.76 12.53 8.73
N LEU A 76 -0.19 11.70 7.86
CA LEU A 76 -0.85 10.63 7.09
C LEU A 76 0.13 9.46 6.98
N VAL A 77 -0.34 8.24 7.19
CA VAL A 77 0.49 7.04 7.00
C VAL A 77 -0.21 6.08 6.04
N THR A 78 0.53 5.53 5.07
CA THR A 78 0.07 4.36 4.30
C THR A 78 0.95 3.15 4.58
N VAL A 79 0.33 1.95 4.58
CA VAL A 79 1.04 0.67 4.71
C VAL A 79 0.57 -0.27 3.60
N GLY A 80 1.48 -0.60 2.68
CA GLY A 80 1.26 -1.56 1.60
C GLY A 80 2.39 -2.59 1.60
N ILE A 81 2.15 -3.77 2.17
CA ILE A 81 3.16 -4.79 2.42
C ILE A 81 2.55 -6.19 2.46
N GLY A 82 3.32 -7.21 2.06
CA GLY A 82 2.94 -8.60 2.26
C GLY A 82 3.14 -9.50 1.04
N ILE A 83 3.30 -8.94 -0.16
CA ILE A 83 3.56 -9.75 -1.39
C ILE A 83 4.87 -10.55 -1.23
N ASN A 84 5.91 -9.93 -0.67
CA ASN A 84 7.17 -10.63 -0.44
C ASN A 84 7.06 -11.71 0.64
N ASP A 85 6.25 -11.49 1.67
CA ASP A 85 5.94 -12.51 2.67
C ASP A 85 5.26 -13.72 2.02
N LEU A 86 4.26 -13.46 1.19
CA LEU A 86 3.51 -14.49 0.46
C LEU A 86 4.39 -15.27 -0.51
N THR A 87 5.18 -14.59 -1.35
CA THR A 87 6.04 -15.23 -2.35
C THR A 87 7.20 -16.01 -1.71
N ARG A 88 7.69 -15.56 -0.57
CA ARG A 88 8.69 -16.27 0.25
C ARG A 88 8.08 -17.32 1.18
N GLN A 89 6.79 -17.59 1.04
CA GLN A 89 6.07 -18.63 1.79
C GLN A 89 6.10 -18.43 3.32
N LEU A 90 6.13 -17.18 3.80
CA LEU A 90 5.97 -16.93 5.23
C LEU A 90 4.60 -17.47 5.70
N PRO A 91 4.50 -18.14 6.85
CA PRO A 91 3.20 -18.54 7.37
C PRO A 91 2.27 -17.34 7.60
N SER A 92 0.99 -17.48 7.23
CA SER A 92 0.00 -16.38 7.36
C SER A 92 -0.14 -15.86 8.79
N GLU A 93 0.05 -16.72 9.78
CA GLU A 93 0.02 -16.35 11.21
C GLU A 93 1.23 -15.50 11.59
N GLN A 94 2.40 -15.75 10.98
CA GLN A 94 3.59 -14.91 11.19
C GLN A 94 3.42 -13.56 10.52
N PHE A 95 2.89 -13.55 9.28
CA PHE A 95 2.51 -12.31 8.60
C PHE A 95 1.53 -11.49 9.46
N ALA A 96 0.47 -12.13 9.97
CA ALA A 96 -0.53 -11.47 10.81
C ALA A 96 0.08 -10.84 12.07
N ARG A 97 0.95 -11.57 12.79
CA ARG A 97 1.66 -11.04 13.96
C ARG A 97 2.53 -9.83 13.60
N ASN A 98 3.30 -9.94 12.54
CA ASN A 98 4.15 -8.84 12.09
C ASN A 98 3.33 -7.62 11.68
N PHE A 99 2.24 -7.83 10.93
CA PHE A 99 1.37 -6.76 10.47
C PHE A 99 0.69 -6.04 11.64
N GLU A 100 0.18 -6.79 12.61
CA GLU A 100 -0.39 -6.27 13.85
C GLU A 100 0.63 -5.41 14.62
N GLU A 101 1.86 -5.89 14.75
CA GLU A 101 2.95 -5.17 15.42
C GLU A 101 3.33 -3.89 14.66
N ILE A 102 3.35 -3.92 13.31
CA ILE A 102 3.58 -2.72 12.49
C ILE A 102 2.54 -1.66 12.85
N ILE A 103 1.25 -2.02 12.83
CA ILE A 103 0.15 -1.07 13.11
C ILE A 103 0.24 -0.54 14.53
N THR A 104 0.46 -1.41 15.50
CA THR A 104 0.60 -1.03 16.91
C THR A 104 1.73 -0.02 17.11
N ARG A 105 2.90 -0.27 16.53
CA ARG A 105 4.04 0.64 16.65
C ARG A 105 3.86 1.94 15.87
N VAL A 106 3.22 1.92 14.71
CA VAL A 106 2.89 3.14 13.98
C VAL A 106 1.98 4.02 14.83
N ARG A 107 0.91 3.44 15.39
CA ARG A 107 -0.03 4.19 16.23
C ARG A 107 0.55 4.71 17.53
N ALA A 108 1.56 4.03 18.09
CA ALA A 108 2.30 4.51 19.24
C ALA A 108 3.15 5.75 18.95
N GLN A 109 3.48 6.02 17.69
CA GLN A 109 4.35 7.13 17.29
C GLN A 109 3.60 8.34 16.72
N THR A 110 2.35 8.16 16.28
CA THR A 110 1.57 9.26 15.67
C THR A 110 0.07 9.04 15.86
N GLY A 111 -0.67 10.14 15.99
CA GLY A 111 -2.13 10.19 15.92
C GLY A 111 -2.67 10.26 14.49
N ALA A 112 -1.80 10.19 13.49
CA ALA A 112 -2.17 10.29 12.07
C ALA A 112 -3.16 9.20 11.65
N PRO A 113 -4.08 9.48 10.71
CA PRO A 113 -4.85 8.43 10.06
C PRO A 113 -3.92 7.46 9.34
N VAL A 114 -4.23 6.16 9.47
CA VAL A 114 -3.48 5.09 8.81
C VAL A 114 -4.36 4.44 7.76
N VAL A 115 -3.89 4.46 6.51
CA VAL A 115 -4.49 3.77 5.38
C VAL A 115 -3.69 2.51 5.11
N VAL A 116 -4.34 1.36 5.07
CA VAL A 116 -3.73 0.10 4.68
C VAL A 116 -4.31 -0.35 3.34
N SER A 117 -3.46 -0.89 2.48
CA SER A 117 -3.87 -1.60 1.27
C SER A 117 -3.82 -3.09 1.54
N ASN A 118 -4.89 -3.82 1.20
CA ASN A 118 -4.76 -5.27 1.08
C ASN A 118 -3.92 -5.62 -0.17
N LEU A 119 -3.47 -6.87 -0.27
CA LEU A 119 -2.64 -7.35 -1.36
C LEU A 119 -3.47 -7.43 -2.64
N PRO A 120 -3.01 -6.84 -3.77
CA PRO A 120 -3.71 -6.96 -5.04
C PRO A 120 -3.73 -8.42 -5.53
N ASP A 121 -4.74 -8.75 -6.34
CA ASP A 121 -4.78 -10.07 -6.99
C ASP A 121 -3.77 -10.12 -8.14
N ILE A 122 -2.59 -10.65 -7.85
CA ILE A 122 -1.52 -10.85 -8.82
C ILE A 122 -1.53 -12.28 -9.42
N SER A 123 -2.57 -13.06 -9.18
CA SER A 123 -2.62 -14.45 -9.68
C SER A 123 -2.55 -14.54 -11.20
N HIS A 124 -2.98 -13.48 -11.90
CA HIS A 124 -2.90 -13.37 -13.35
C HIS A 124 -1.68 -12.57 -13.86
N ALA A 125 -0.75 -12.21 -12.98
CA ALA A 125 0.51 -11.58 -13.40
C ALA A 125 1.25 -12.48 -14.41
N PRO A 126 1.84 -11.92 -15.47
CA PRO A 126 2.55 -12.71 -16.49
C PRO A 126 3.63 -13.64 -15.93
N ALA A 127 4.31 -13.23 -14.85
CA ALA A 127 5.32 -14.04 -14.15
C ALA A 127 4.73 -15.21 -13.36
N VAL A 128 3.40 -15.30 -13.16
CA VAL A 128 2.76 -16.38 -12.44
C VAL A 128 2.32 -17.48 -13.41
N PRO A 129 2.95 -18.67 -13.37
CA PRO A 129 2.57 -19.79 -14.20
C PRO A 129 1.10 -20.17 -14.03
N ALA A 130 0.42 -20.52 -15.12
CA ALA A 130 -1.03 -20.80 -15.12
C ALA A 130 -1.43 -21.84 -14.07
N PHE A 131 -0.61 -22.88 -13.88
CA PHE A 131 -0.88 -23.96 -12.91
C PHE A 131 -0.74 -23.54 -11.44
N LEU A 132 -0.16 -22.36 -11.16
CA LEU A 132 -0.03 -21.81 -9.80
C LEU A 132 -1.05 -20.71 -9.48
N ARG A 133 -1.88 -20.27 -10.45
CA ARG A 133 -2.79 -19.14 -10.28
C ARG A 133 -3.81 -19.35 -9.16
N ASP A 134 -4.45 -20.51 -9.14
CA ASP A 134 -5.45 -20.82 -8.11
C ASP A 134 -4.83 -20.91 -6.71
N GLU A 135 -3.63 -21.46 -6.60
CA GLU A 135 -2.90 -21.51 -5.33
C GLU A 135 -2.48 -20.09 -4.88
N MET A 136 -1.94 -19.30 -5.79
CA MET A 136 -1.59 -17.90 -5.51
C MET A 136 -2.81 -17.14 -5.00
N ARG A 137 -3.94 -17.25 -5.70
CA ARG A 137 -5.19 -16.58 -5.32
C ARG A 137 -5.69 -17.02 -3.95
N ARG A 138 -5.70 -18.33 -3.66
CA ARG A 138 -6.08 -18.84 -2.33
C ARG A 138 -5.22 -18.25 -1.22
N ARG A 139 -3.91 -18.20 -1.42
CA ARG A 139 -2.97 -17.63 -0.45
C ARG A 139 -3.17 -16.12 -0.26
N LEU A 140 -3.41 -15.38 -1.36
CA LEU A 140 -3.75 -13.96 -1.29
C LEU A 140 -5.00 -13.71 -0.45
N LEU A 141 -6.04 -14.51 -0.61
CA LEU A 141 -7.27 -14.40 0.18
C LEU A 141 -7.00 -14.58 1.68
N VAL A 142 -6.20 -15.59 2.06
CA VAL A 142 -5.83 -15.81 3.47
C VAL A 142 -5.06 -14.62 4.05
N TYR A 143 -4.09 -14.07 3.33
CA TYR A 143 -3.34 -12.89 3.78
C TYR A 143 -4.25 -11.66 3.89
N ASN A 144 -5.13 -11.46 2.93
CA ASN A 144 -6.06 -10.33 2.91
C ASN A 144 -7.09 -10.38 4.04
N GLU A 145 -7.51 -11.59 4.45
CA GLU A 145 -8.31 -11.77 5.66
C GLU A 145 -7.57 -11.23 6.90
N ARG A 146 -6.27 -11.52 7.05
CA ARG A 146 -5.45 -11.00 8.17
C ARG A 146 -5.32 -9.47 8.13
N VAL A 147 -5.17 -8.89 6.92
CA VAL A 147 -5.16 -7.42 6.77
C VAL A 147 -6.52 -6.82 7.17
N ALA A 148 -7.63 -7.42 6.73
CA ALA A 148 -8.96 -6.95 7.06
C ALA A 148 -9.27 -7.05 8.57
N GLU A 149 -8.88 -8.15 9.23
CA GLU A 149 -8.99 -8.32 10.68
C GLU A 149 -8.25 -7.22 11.45
N ALA A 150 -7.00 -6.96 11.08
CA ALA A 150 -6.20 -5.89 11.69
C ALA A 150 -6.80 -4.50 11.42
N ALA A 151 -7.26 -4.25 10.18
CA ALA A 151 -7.89 -2.99 9.82
C ALA A 151 -9.16 -2.73 10.65
N ALA A 152 -10.00 -3.75 10.85
CA ALA A 152 -11.20 -3.65 11.68
C ALA A 152 -10.85 -3.41 13.15
N ARG A 153 -9.91 -4.18 13.71
CA ARG A 153 -9.48 -4.10 15.12
C ARG A 153 -8.93 -2.72 15.47
N HIS A 154 -8.12 -2.16 14.59
CA HIS A 154 -7.48 -0.86 14.77
C HIS A 154 -8.25 0.31 14.15
N ARG A 155 -9.45 0.08 13.58
CA ARG A 155 -10.25 1.12 12.90
C ARG A 155 -9.43 1.89 11.86
N LEU A 156 -8.73 1.14 10.99
CA LEU A 156 -7.91 1.71 9.92
C LEU A 156 -8.77 1.99 8.69
N PHE A 157 -8.25 2.84 7.82
CA PHE A 157 -8.81 3.03 6.48
C PHE A 157 -8.28 1.91 5.57
N LEU A 158 -9.15 1.01 5.13
CA LEU A 158 -8.78 -0.11 4.24
C LEU A 158 -9.08 0.24 2.79
N ALA A 159 -8.04 0.18 1.94
CA ALA A 159 -8.15 0.23 0.49
C ALA A 159 -8.20 -1.21 -0.05
N ASP A 160 -9.29 -1.55 -0.74
CA ASP A 160 -9.51 -2.90 -1.32
C ASP A 160 -8.86 -3.01 -2.69
N SER A 161 -7.54 -3.16 -2.70
CA SER A 161 -6.77 -3.39 -3.93
C SER A 161 -7.01 -4.78 -4.52
N PHE A 162 -7.40 -5.78 -3.70
CA PHE A 162 -7.66 -7.14 -4.17
C PHE A 162 -8.84 -7.20 -5.12
N SER A 163 -10.02 -6.76 -4.70
CA SER A 163 -11.22 -6.81 -5.54
C SER A 163 -11.09 -5.95 -6.80
N LYS A 164 -10.42 -4.81 -6.69
CA LYS A 164 -10.17 -3.91 -7.82
C LYS A 164 -9.25 -4.54 -8.86
N SER A 165 -8.13 -5.10 -8.44
CA SER A 165 -7.18 -5.77 -9.33
C SER A 165 -7.76 -7.05 -9.93
N ALA A 166 -8.48 -7.86 -9.14
CA ALA A 166 -9.12 -9.08 -9.63
C ALA A 166 -10.10 -8.83 -10.78
N ALA A 167 -10.80 -7.68 -10.74
CA ALA A 167 -11.74 -7.30 -11.79
C ALA A 167 -11.08 -6.85 -13.10
N VAL A 168 -9.86 -6.30 -13.03
CA VAL A 168 -9.26 -5.57 -14.15
C VAL A 168 -8.03 -6.29 -14.73
N ILE A 169 -7.12 -6.78 -13.88
CA ILE A 169 -5.84 -7.36 -14.28
C ILE A 169 -5.94 -8.47 -15.35
N PRO A 170 -6.94 -9.40 -15.30
CA PRO A 170 -7.02 -10.46 -16.32
C PRO A 170 -7.13 -9.96 -17.76
N SER A 171 -7.65 -8.77 -17.97
CA SER A 171 -7.82 -8.15 -19.31
C SER A 171 -6.83 -7.03 -19.62
N HIS A 172 -5.91 -6.71 -18.68
CA HIS A 172 -4.98 -5.60 -18.80
C HIS A 172 -3.52 -6.01 -18.55
N PRO A 173 -2.92 -6.83 -19.44
CA PRO A 173 -1.52 -7.25 -19.31
C PRO A 173 -0.55 -6.06 -19.32
N GLU A 174 -0.91 -4.93 -19.95
CA GLU A 174 -0.15 -3.69 -19.95
C GLU A 174 0.02 -3.05 -18.58
N PHE A 175 -0.74 -3.48 -17.57
CA PHE A 175 -0.57 -3.02 -16.18
C PHE A 175 0.69 -3.59 -15.51
N PHE A 176 1.37 -4.53 -16.17
CA PHE A 176 2.64 -5.06 -15.68
C PHE A 176 3.82 -4.48 -16.45
N SER A 177 4.90 -4.24 -15.73
CA SER A 177 6.20 -3.90 -16.30
C SER A 177 6.80 -5.10 -17.06
N PRO A 178 7.90 -4.91 -17.82
CA PRO A 178 8.52 -5.99 -18.58
C PRO A 178 8.96 -7.21 -17.76
N ASP A 179 9.10 -7.09 -16.44
CA ASP A 179 9.39 -8.23 -15.57
C ASP A 179 8.19 -9.15 -15.34
N GLY A 180 7.00 -8.72 -15.77
CA GLY A 180 5.74 -9.47 -15.65
C GLY A 180 5.20 -9.60 -14.23
N PHE A 181 5.77 -8.87 -13.27
CA PHE A 181 5.40 -8.98 -11.85
C PHE A 181 5.07 -7.61 -11.23
N HIS A 182 5.96 -6.63 -11.35
CA HIS A 182 5.71 -5.29 -10.86
C HIS A 182 4.77 -4.52 -11.80
N PRO A 183 3.99 -3.58 -11.27
CA PRO A 183 3.16 -2.74 -12.11
C PRO A 183 3.98 -1.87 -13.08
N SER A 184 3.43 -1.62 -14.26
CA SER A 184 3.85 -0.56 -15.17
C SER A 184 3.43 0.83 -14.68
N ASP A 185 3.72 1.87 -15.45
CA ASP A 185 3.20 3.21 -15.16
C ASP A 185 1.67 3.24 -15.14
N GLU A 186 1.02 2.56 -16.08
CA GLU A 186 -0.45 2.44 -16.14
C GLU A 186 -1.00 1.67 -14.94
N GLY A 187 -0.35 0.57 -14.56
CA GLY A 187 -0.74 -0.22 -13.39
C GLY A 187 -0.61 0.57 -12.08
N TYR A 188 0.44 1.35 -11.93
CA TYR A 188 0.61 2.22 -10.76
C TYR A 188 -0.38 3.39 -10.73
N GLU A 189 -0.72 3.95 -11.89
CA GLU A 189 -1.74 5.00 -11.98
C GLU A 189 -3.10 4.46 -11.60
N PHE A 190 -3.48 3.28 -12.11
CA PHE A 190 -4.69 2.57 -11.72
C PHE A 190 -4.73 2.32 -10.20
N TRP A 191 -3.66 1.81 -9.62
CA TRP A 191 -3.60 1.53 -8.19
C TRP A 191 -3.75 2.79 -7.33
N ALA A 192 -3.04 3.86 -7.68
CA ALA A 192 -3.15 5.14 -6.98
C ALA A 192 -4.55 5.76 -7.15
N PHE A 193 -5.17 5.63 -8.32
CA PHE A 193 -6.53 6.08 -8.57
C PHE A 193 -7.54 5.36 -7.65
N GLU A 194 -7.45 4.04 -7.55
CA GLU A 194 -8.36 3.24 -6.71
C GLU A 194 -8.14 3.46 -5.20
N MET A 195 -6.91 3.75 -4.77
CA MET A 195 -6.63 4.07 -3.37
C MET A 195 -7.04 5.50 -2.99
N TRP A 196 -7.09 6.43 -3.94
CA TRP A 196 -7.31 7.84 -3.65
C TRP A 196 -8.59 8.14 -2.88
N PRO A 197 -9.78 7.56 -3.17
CA PRO A 197 -10.99 7.79 -2.39
C PRO A 197 -10.84 7.45 -0.91
N VAL A 198 -10.04 6.43 -0.58
CA VAL A 198 -9.77 6.03 0.81
C VAL A 198 -8.84 7.03 1.49
N VAL A 199 -7.79 7.47 0.79
CA VAL A 199 -6.86 8.50 1.27
C VAL A 199 -7.59 9.84 1.47
N LYS A 200 -8.47 10.24 0.55
CA LYS A 200 -9.33 11.43 0.70
C LYS A 200 -10.13 11.39 2.01
N ARG A 201 -10.84 10.27 2.26
CA ARG A 201 -11.59 10.10 3.52
C ARG A 201 -10.69 10.19 4.75
N ALA A 202 -9.50 9.59 4.70
CA ALA A 202 -8.53 9.65 5.79
C ALA A 202 -8.04 11.08 6.06
N LEU A 203 -7.92 11.90 5.02
CA LEU A 203 -7.55 13.32 5.11
C LEU A 203 -8.73 14.24 5.46
N GLY A 204 -9.96 13.73 5.44
CA GLY A 204 -11.19 14.53 5.57
C GLY A 204 -11.31 15.57 4.46
N VAL A 205 -10.95 15.19 3.24
CA VAL A 205 -11.14 15.98 2.00
C VAL A 205 -12.35 15.40 1.28
N GLU A 206 -13.29 16.24 0.83
CA GLU A 206 -14.45 15.83 0.03
C GLU A 206 -14.12 15.64 -1.46
#